data_5e038eb1b14b6887fd63ce17e9ced91d
#
_entry.id   5e038eb1b14b6887fd63ce17e9ced91d
#
_cell.length_a   1.000
_cell.length_b   1.000
_cell.length_c   1.000
_cell.angle_alpha   90.00
_cell.angle_beta   90.00
_cell.angle_gamma   90.00
#
_symmetry.space_group_name_H-M   'P 1'
#
loop_
_entity.id
_entity.type
_entity.pdbx_description
1 polymer ?
#
loop_
_entity_poly.entity_id
_entity_poly.type
_entity_poly.pdbx_seq_one_letter_code
_entity_poly.pdbx_strand_id
1 'polypeptide(L)'
;PNMTLNRIGLTLIASAVVALYGCGKEEPKKAEAPKAAAPAAPVEEVLVVKIGHAGPLTGGIAHLGKDNENGARLAVEQATAKKMKIGGKVAVFELLGEDDQADPKMGPTIAQKFVDAKVAGVVGHLNSGVTIPASAVYNQAGIPMISGSATNPKLTEQGFKNVFRVVGRDDQQGPAVAQFLAAQKIKKVAIADDATAYGEGLANEVEKTLKAAGIQIVAREKTNDKATDFKAILTK
;
A
#
# COMPACT_ATOMS: atom_id res chain seq x y z
N PRO A 1 -1.33 44.41 30.06
CA PRO A 1 -1.11 45.77 29.63
C PRO A 1 -0.82 45.82 28.16
N ASN A 2 -1.76 46.34 27.52
CA ASN A 2 -1.75 47.49 26.63
C ASN A 2 -0.90 47.48 25.35
N MET A 3 -1.65 47.46 24.26
CA MET A 3 -1.71 48.56 23.24
C MET A 3 -0.43 48.67 22.37
N THR A 4 -0.52 48.82 21.07
CA THR A 4 -1.23 49.85 20.28
C THR A 4 -1.31 49.49 18.80
N LEU A 5 -2.44 49.89 18.19
CA LEU A 5 -2.61 50.12 16.75
C LEU A 5 -1.55 51.10 16.20
N ASN A 6 -1.12 50.89 14.96
CA ASN A 6 -0.74 52.04 14.13
C ASN A 6 -1.22 51.89 12.68
N ARG A 7 -2.20 52.71 12.34
CA ARG A 7 -2.60 53.14 10.98
C ARG A 7 -1.58 54.17 10.54
N ILE A 8 -1.33 54.33 9.25
CA ILE A 8 -0.87 55.50 8.45
C ILE A 8 -0.36 54.86 7.14
N GLY A 9 -0.67 55.30 5.95
CA GLY A 9 -1.40 56.42 5.43
C GLY A 9 -1.25 56.40 3.92
N LEU A 10 -2.32 56.73 3.29
CA LEU A 10 -2.48 56.95 1.86
C LEU A 10 -1.66 58.17 1.40
N THR A 11 -0.82 58.08 0.37
CA THR A 11 -0.29 59.26 -0.30
C THR A 11 -0.42 59.11 -1.82
N LEU A 12 -1.39 59.78 -2.37
CA LEU A 12 -1.51 60.15 -3.78
C LEU A 12 -0.43 61.20 -4.10
N ILE A 13 0.35 60.97 -5.14
CA ILE A 13 1.12 62.01 -5.82
C ILE A 13 0.66 62.04 -7.27
N ALA A 14 -0.12 63.08 -7.56
CA ALA A 14 -0.43 63.51 -8.92
C ALA A 14 0.72 64.40 -9.42
N SER A 15 1.37 64.00 -10.50
CA SER A 15 2.29 64.90 -11.21
C SER A 15 1.76 65.12 -12.63
N ALA A 16 1.23 66.31 -12.84
CA ALA A 16 0.92 66.85 -14.15
C ALA A 16 2.20 67.32 -14.85
N VAL A 17 2.41 66.86 -16.08
CA VAL A 17 3.36 67.47 -17.01
C VAL A 17 2.60 67.89 -18.26
N VAL A 18 2.71 69.15 -18.51
CA VAL A 18 2.05 69.92 -19.58
C VAL A 18 2.71 69.67 -20.93
N ALA A 19 1.86 69.62 -21.96
CA ALA A 19 2.14 69.46 -23.37
C ALA A 19 2.97 70.59 -23.99
N LEU A 20 3.71 70.28 -25.02
CA LEU A 20 4.06 71.17 -26.10
C LEU A 20 3.95 70.53 -27.46
N TYR A 21 3.09 71.05 -28.25
CA TYR A 21 2.84 71.02 -29.68
C TYR A 21 3.84 70.34 -30.61
N GLY A 22 3.30 69.44 -31.42
CA GLY A 22 3.85 69.04 -32.69
C GLY A 22 2.73 68.52 -33.61
N CYS A 23 2.35 69.36 -34.60
CA CYS A 23 1.43 69.03 -35.65
C CYS A 23 2.03 67.91 -36.57
N GLY A 24 1.50 66.72 -36.53
CA GLY A 24 1.66 65.73 -37.57
C GLY A 24 0.30 65.04 -37.78
N LYS A 25 -0.24 65.16 -39.00
CA LYS A 25 -1.45 64.42 -39.41
C LYS A 25 -1.11 62.93 -39.49
N GLU A 26 -1.49 62.16 -38.51
CA GLU A 26 -1.59 60.73 -38.63
C GLU A 26 -3.08 60.32 -38.72
N GLU A 27 -3.39 59.54 -39.73
CA GLU A 27 -4.69 58.92 -39.91
C GLU A 27 -5.02 58.00 -38.74
N PRO A 28 -6.27 57.88 -38.29
CA PRO A 28 -6.66 57.04 -37.17
C PRO A 28 -6.46 55.55 -37.56
N LYS A 29 -5.46 54.89 -36.96
CA LYS A 29 -5.34 53.43 -37.00
C LYS A 29 -6.63 52.84 -36.44
N LYS A 30 -7.35 52.14 -37.30
CA LYS A 30 -8.52 51.35 -36.96
C LYS A 30 -8.16 50.41 -35.79
N ALA A 31 -8.77 50.62 -34.65
CA ALA A 31 -8.60 49.73 -33.49
C ALA A 31 -9.00 48.29 -33.91
N GLU A 32 -8.04 47.40 -33.89
CA GLU A 32 -8.31 45.98 -34.04
C GLU A 32 -9.24 45.53 -32.89
N ALA A 33 -10.38 44.96 -33.24
CA ALA A 33 -11.32 44.41 -32.27
C ALA A 33 -10.60 43.31 -31.42
N PRO A 34 -10.88 43.21 -30.10
CA PRO A 34 -10.27 42.18 -29.28
C PRO A 34 -10.55 40.81 -29.92
N LYS A 35 -9.48 40.09 -30.25
CA LYS A 35 -9.57 38.73 -30.76
C LYS A 35 -10.34 37.89 -29.72
N ALA A 36 -11.52 37.42 -30.09
CA ALA A 36 -12.32 36.58 -29.21
C ALA A 36 -11.45 35.46 -28.64
N ALA A 37 -11.41 35.37 -27.31
CA ALA A 37 -10.70 34.31 -26.62
C ALA A 37 -11.21 32.94 -27.17
N ALA A 38 -10.26 32.09 -27.59
CA ALA A 38 -10.61 30.76 -28.02
C ALA A 38 -11.43 30.06 -26.92
N PRO A 39 -12.46 29.25 -27.26
CA PRO A 39 -13.22 28.51 -26.26
C PRO A 39 -12.25 27.70 -25.38
N ALA A 40 -12.37 27.84 -24.04
CA ALA A 40 -11.61 27.03 -23.12
C ALA A 40 -11.81 25.56 -23.47
N ALA A 41 -10.70 24.80 -23.57
CA ALA A 41 -10.79 23.38 -23.84
C ALA A 41 -11.70 22.71 -22.78
N PRO A 42 -12.52 21.73 -23.14
CA PRO A 42 -13.40 21.06 -22.21
C PRO A 42 -12.58 20.55 -21.01
N VAL A 43 -12.95 20.93 -19.80
CA VAL A 43 -12.34 20.40 -18.58
C VAL A 43 -12.69 18.91 -18.51
N GLU A 44 -11.71 18.01 -18.67
CA GLU A 44 -11.95 16.58 -18.50
C GLU A 44 -12.39 16.31 -17.07
N GLU A 45 -13.55 15.67 -16.91
CA GLU A 45 -14.00 15.24 -15.58
C GLU A 45 -13.08 14.13 -15.05
N VAL A 46 -12.66 14.27 -13.80
CA VAL A 46 -11.78 13.34 -13.10
C VAL A 46 -12.58 12.49 -12.12
N LEU A 47 -12.28 11.19 -12.07
CA LEU A 47 -12.75 10.26 -11.06
C LEU A 47 -11.55 9.83 -10.20
N VAL A 48 -11.55 10.20 -8.93
CA VAL A 48 -10.54 9.72 -7.97
C VAL A 48 -10.91 8.32 -7.49
N VAL A 49 -9.98 7.37 -7.67
CA VAL A 49 -10.11 5.98 -7.23
C VAL A 49 -9.08 5.72 -6.13
N LYS A 50 -9.54 5.53 -4.91
CA LYS A 50 -8.68 5.26 -3.76
C LYS A 50 -8.34 3.78 -3.69
N ILE A 51 -7.06 3.45 -3.53
CA ILE A 51 -6.53 2.10 -3.29
C ILE A 51 -5.88 2.10 -1.92
N GLY A 52 -6.28 1.19 -1.05
CA GLY A 52 -5.64 0.99 0.26
C GLY A 52 -4.36 0.16 0.12
N HIS A 53 -3.34 0.51 0.89
CA HIS A 53 -2.17 -0.34 1.12
C HIS A 53 -1.92 -0.44 2.62
N ALA A 54 -1.71 -1.65 3.13
CA ALA A 54 -1.31 -1.87 4.50
C ALA A 54 -0.18 -2.89 4.58
N GLY A 55 0.75 -2.62 5.48
CA GLY A 55 1.90 -3.45 5.79
C GLY A 55 2.68 -2.87 6.97
N PRO A 56 3.71 -3.57 7.47
CA PRO A 56 4.55 -3.06 8.55
C PRO A 56 5.47 -1.95 8.02
N LEU A 57 5.09 -0.70 8.21
CA LEU A 57 5.87 0.46 7.77
C LEU A 57 6.85 0.94 8.85
N THR A 58 6.72 0.43 10.08
CA THR A 58 7.63 0.64 11.21
C THR A 58 8.06 -0.69 11.82
N GLY A 59 9.04 -0.66 12.75
CA GLY A 59 9.56 -1.84 13.42
C GLY A 59 10.62 -2.62 12.62
N GLY A 60 10.95 -3.82 13.09
CA GLY A 60 12.09 -4.62 12.60
C GLY A 60 12.01 -5.07 11.16
N ILE A 61 10.79 -5.22 10.63
CA ILE A 61 10.53 -5.65 9.24
C ILE A 61 9.95 -4.53 8.35
N ALA A 62 10.11 -3.28 8.78
CA ALA A 62 9.61 -2.11 8.05
C ALA A 62 10.13 -2.04 6.59
N HIS A 63 11.34 -2.52 6.35
CA HIS A 63 11.92 -2.57 5.01
C HIS A 63 11.09 -3.45 4.05
N LEU A 64 10.50 -4.55 4.52
CA LEU A 64 9.62 -5.41 3.72
C LEU A 64 8.28 -4.72 3.42
N GLY A 65 7.68 -4.07 4.43
CA GLY A 65 6.44 -3.32 4.25
C GLY A 65 6.62 -2.14 3.29
N LYS A 66 7.74 -1.42 3.41
CA LYS A 66 8.08 -0.32 2.50
C LYS A 66 8.28 -0.79 1.06
N ASP A 67 8.90 -1.93 0.85
CA ASP A 67 9.08 -2.50 -0.48
C ASP A 67 7.73 -2.84 -1.12
N ASN A 68 6.83 -3.46 -0.37
CA ASN A 68 5.46 -3.71 -0.82
C ASN A 68 4.68 -2.40 -1.12
N GLU A 69 4.81 -1.39 -0.26
CA GLU A 69 4.21 -0.07 -0.48
C GLU A 69 4.72 0.57 -1.77
N ASN A 70 6.03 0.52 -2.00
CA ASN A 70 6.64 1.08 -3.20
C ASN A 70 6.15 0.37 -4.48
N GLY A 71 5.98 -0.95 -4.43
CA GLY A 71 5.39 -1.72 -5.53
C GLY A 71 3.94 -1.30 -5.82
N ALA A 72 3.11 -1.15 -4.79
CA ALA A 72 1.74 -0.67 -4.91
C ALA A 72 1.69 0.77 -5.46
N ARG A 73 2.55 1.65 -4.97
CA ARG A 73 2.66 3.04 -5.42
C ARG A 73 3.03 3.14 -6.89
N LEU A 74 4.05 2.39 -7.31
CA LEU A 74 4.47 2.34 -8.71
C LEU A 74 3.31 1.90 -9.62
N ALA A 75 2.55 0.88 -9.23
CA ALA A 75 1.40 0.39 -9.99
C ALA A 75 0.29 1.46 -10.09
N VAL A 76 0.02 2.18 -9.00
CA VAL A 76 -0.97 3.28 -8.94
C VAL A 76 -0.54 4.45 -9.84
N GLU A 77 0.73 4.84 -9.80
CA GLU A 77 1.31 5.88 -10.67
C GLU A 77 1.20 5.48 -12.14
N GLN A 78 1.59 4.26 -12.49
CA GLN A 78 1.48 3.73 -13.85
C GLN A 78 0.02 3.64 -14.34
N ALA A 79 -0.91 3.25 -13.47
CA ALA A 79 -2.33 3.21 -13.80
C ALA A 79 -2.89 4.61 -14.07
N THR A 80 -2.53 5.60 -13.24
CA THR A 80 -2.92 7.00 -13.42
C THR A 80 -2.34 7.58 -14.72
N ALA A 81 -1.07 7.29 -15.03
CA ALA A 81 -0.42 7.77 -16.24
C ALA A 81 -1.09 7.26 -17.54
N LYS A 82 -1.80 6.13 -17.48
CA LYS A 82 -2.56 5.58 -18.62
C LYS A 82 -3.82 6.39 -18.96
N LYS A 83 -4.24 7.31 -18.10
CA LYS A 83 -5.46 8.13 -18.30
C LYS A 83 -6.70 7.31 -18.70
N MET A 84 -6.86 6.16 -18.05
CA MET A 84 -8.01 5.28 -18.31
C MET A 84 -9.31 5.99 -18.00
N LYS A 85 -10.35 5.74 -18.80
CA LYS A 85 -11.69 6.29 -18.57
C LYS A 85 -12.58 5.27 -17.87
N ILE A 86 -13.20 5.66 -16.77
CA ILE A 86 -14.19 4.90 -16.03
C ILE A 86 -15.47 5.73 -15.98
N GLY A 87 -16.57 5.21 -16.53
CA GLY A 87 -17.82 5.97 -16.61
C GLY A 87 -17.71 7.29 -17.38
N GLY A 88 -16.81 7.37 -18.37
CA GLY A 88 -16.57 8.58 -19.16
C GLY A 88 -15.58 9.57 -18.53
N LYS A 89 -15.19 9.41 -17.25
CA LYS A 89 -14.26 10.28 -16.52
C LYS A 89 -12.85 9.70 -16.52
N VAL A 90 -11.84 10.57 -16.53
CA VAL A 90 -10.44 10.16 -16.41
C VAL A 90 -10.18 9.67 -14.99
N ALA A 91 -9.78 8.40 -14.85
CA ALA A 91 -9.44 7.82 -13.55
C ALA A 91 -8.07 8.31 -13.06
N VAL A 92 -8.02 8.83 -11.86
CA VAL A 92 -6.81 9.14 -11.09
C VAL A 92 -6.80 8.24 -9.88
N PHE A 93 -5.77 7.40 -9.76
CA PHE A 93 -5.64 6.48 -8.66
C PHE A 93 -4.79 7.10 -7.55
N GLU A 94 -5.26 6.97 -6.31
CA GLU A 94 -4.57 7.44 -5.10
C GLU A 94 -4.28 6.25 -4.18
N LEU A 95 -3.05 6.16 -3.66
CA LEU A 95 -2.66 5.16 -2.68
C LEU A 95 -2.80 5.72 -1.27
N LEU A 96 -3.63 5.08 -0.44
CA LEU A 96 -3.74 5.33 0.99
C LEU A 96 -2.92 4.27 1.73
N GLY A 97 -1.78 4.67 2.32
CA GLY A 97 -0.90 3.79 3.09
C GLY A 97 -1.23 3.79 4.58
N GLU A 98 -1.25 2.60 5.21
CA GLU A 98 -1.42 2.43 6.66
C GLU A 98 -0.37 1.45 7.20
N ASP A 99 0.17 1.77 8.38
CA ASP A 99 1.13 0.93 9.10
C ASP A 99 0.41 -0.05 10.02
N ASP A 100 0.51 -1.34 9.74
CA ASP A 100 -0.06 -2.40 10.58
C ASP A 100 0.91 -2.96 11.63
N GLN A 101 2.16 -2.47 11.64
CA GLN A 101 3.21 -2.82 12.59
C GLN A 101 3.47 -4.34 12.70
N ALA A 102 3.04 -5.12 11.74
CA ALA A 102 2.97 -6.59 11.79
C ALA A 102 2.14 -7.13 12.97
N ASP A 103 1.28 -6.31 13.59
CA ASP A 103 0.43 -6.72 14.72
C ASP A 103 -0.93 -7.25 14.20
N PRO A 104 -1.28 -8.51 14.47
CA PRO A 104 -2.56 -9.08 14.08
C PRO A 104 -3.79 -8.28 14.55
N LYS A 105 -3.68 -7.57 15.66
CA LYS A 105 -4.77 -6.74 16.20
C LYS A 105 -5.02 -5.48 15.35
N MET A 106 -3.98 -4.99 14.68
CA MET A 106 -4.11 -3.81 13.82
C MET A 106 -4.83 -4.12 12.50
N GLY A 107 -4.76 -5.37 12.03
CA GLY A 107 -5.36 -5.75 10.76
C GLY A 107 -6.84 -5.35 10.61
N PRO A 108 -7.75 -5.81 11.48
CA PRO A 108 -9.16 -5.41 11.42
C PRO A 108 -9.38 -3.91 11.59
N THR A 109 -8.60 -3.24 12.44
CA THR A 109 -8.70 -1.79 12.68
C THR A 109 -8.38 -0.99 11.40
N ILE A 110 -7.30 -1.36 10.72
CA ILE A 110 -6.90 -0.72 9.46
C ILE A 110 -7.88 -1.08 8.34
N ALA A 111 -8.34 -2.32 8.31
CA ALA A 111 -9.35 -2.72 7.35
C ALA A 111 -10.62 -1.87 7.49
N GLN A 112 -11.07 -1.59 8.71
CA GLN A 112 -12.22 -0.70 8.94
C GLN A 112 -11.94 0.74 8.49
N LYS A 113 -10.74 1.28 8.72
CA LYS A 113 -10.35 2.61 8.17
C LYS A 113 -10.48 2.67 6.65
N PHE A 114 -10.07 1.63 5.95
CA PHE A 114 -10.21 1.58 4.49
C PHE A 114 -11.66 1.46 4.03
N VAL A 115 -12.49 0.72 4.77
CA VAL A 115 -13.95 0.68 4.54
C VAL A 115 -14.53 2.09 4.68
N ASP A 116 -14.21 2.80 5.76
CA ASP A 116 -14.69 4.14 6.04
C ASP A 116 -14.19 5.16 5.01
N ALA A 117 -12.95 5.00 4.53
CA ALA A 117 -12.36 5.80 3.45
C ALA A 117 -12.92 5.48 2.06
N LYS A 118 -13.76 4.42 1.94
CA LYS A 118 -14.37 3.95 0.69
C LYS A 118 -13.34 3.65 -0.40
N VAL A 119 -12.29 2.90 -0.04
CA VAL A 119 -11.33 2.44 -1.04
C VAL A 119 -11.99 1.45 -2.01
N ALA A 120 -11.57 1.48 -3.26
CA ALA A 120 -12.07 0.59 -4.30
C ALA A 120 -11.47 -0.83 -4.22
N GLY A 121 -10.32 -0.96 -3.56
CA GLY A 121 -9.62 -2.22 -3.35
C GLY A 121 -8.41 -2.03 -2.44
N VAL A 122 -7.83 -3.14 -1.98
CA VAL A 122 -6.67 -3.13 -1.07
C VAL A 122 -5.55 -4.01 -1.62
N VAL A 123 -4.32 -3.50 -1.59
CA VAL A 123 -3.07 -4.23 -1.82
C VAL A 123 -2.39 -4.41 -0.46
N GLY A 124 -2.29 -5.61 0.03
CA GLY A 124 -1.79 -5.92 1.39
C GLY A 124 -2.71 -6.95 2.06
N HIS A 125 -2.55 -7.23 3.35
CA HIS A 125 -1.40 -6.89 4.19
C HIS A 125 -0.19 -7.78 3.86
N LEU A 126 0.96 -7.55 4.54
CA LEU A 126 2.15 -8.35 4.31
C LEU A 126 2.10 -9.67 5.09
N ASN A 127 1.96 -9.60 6.40
CA ASN A 127 2.05 -10.75 7.30
C ASN A 127 0.75 -11.57 7.29
N SER A 128 0.84 -12.91 7.19
CA SER A 128 -0.34 -13.80 7.20
C SER A 128 -1.22 -13.57 8.43
N GLY A 129 -0.59 -13.38 9.61
CA GLY A 129 -1.31 -13.15 10.88
C GLY A 129 -2.12 -11.86 10.91
N VAL A 130 -1.74 -10.86 10.13
CA VAL A 130 -2.46 -9.58 9.98
C VAL A 130 -3.50 -9.68 8.86
N THR A 131 -3.11 -10.29 7.74
CA THR A 131 -3.94 -10.39 6.52
C THR A 131 -5.21 -11.20 6.76
N ILE A 132 -5.08 -12.35 7.46
CA ILE A 132 -6.22 -13.26 7.69
C ILE A 132 -7.36 -12.56 8.45
N PRO A 133 -7.17 -11.95 9.62
CA PRO A 133 -8.27 -11.24 10.30
C PRO A 133 -8.75 -10.00 9.55
N ALA A 134 -7.87 -9.26 8.87
CA ALA A 134 -8.25 -8.11 8.06
C ALA A 134 -9.16 -8.51 6.89
N SER A 135 -8.89 -9.66 6.25
CA SER A 135 -9.65 -10.15 5.09
C SER A 135 -11.13 -10.38 5.39
N ALA A 136 -11.48 -10.72 6.63
CA ALA A 136 -12.88 -10.88 7.04
C ALA A 136 -13.65 -9.56 6.99
N VAL A 137 -13.02 -8.45 7.41
CA VAL A 137 -13.61 -7.10 7.34
C VAL A 137 -13.79 -6.67 5.88
N TYR A 138 -12.77 -6.85 5.04
CA TYR A 138 -12.88 -6.54 3.61
C TYR A 138 -13.96 -7.38 2.93
N ASN A 139 -14.04 -8.68 3.26
CA ASN A 139 -15.08 -9.54 2.69
C ASN A 139 -16.48 -9.06 3.08
N GLN A 140 -16.70 -8.71 4.33
CA GLN A 140 -18.00 -8.20 4.82
C GLN A 140 -18.38 -6.89 4.12
N ALA A 141 -17.41 -6.02 3.85
CA ALA A 141 -17.62 -4.74 3.16
C ALA A 141 -17.67 -4.88 1.62
N GLY A 142 -17.43 -6.06 1.05
CA GLY A 142 -17.39 -6.28 -0.40
C GLY A 142 -16.16 -5.65 -1.08
N ILE A 143 -15.13 -5.28 -0.33
CA ILE A 143 -13.90 -4.67 -0.88
C ILE A 143 -12.95 -5.79 -1.32
N PRO A 144 -12.53 -5.85 -2.60
CA PRO A 144 -11.53 -6.80 -3.05
C PRO A 144 -10.16 -6.48 -2.44
N MET A 145 -9.45 -7.52 -1.99
CA MET A 145 -8.08 -7.40 -1.51
C MET A 145 -7.14 -8.40 -2.18
N ILE A 146 -5.90 -7.99 -2.41
CA ILE A 146 -4.85 -8.84 -2.95
C ILE A 146 -3.61 -8.72 -2.08
N SER A 147 -3.16 -9.83 -1.47
CA SER A 147 -1.88 -9.86 -0.78
C SER A 147 -0.75 -10.25 -1.73
N GLY A 148 0.31 -9.46 -1.74
CA GLY A 148 1.55 -9.75 -2.44
C GLY A 148 2.52 -10.63 -1.64
N SER A 149 2.16 -11.04 -0.40
CA SER A 149 3.12 -11.59 0.55
C SER A 149 2.58 -12.69 1.47
N ALA A 150 1.32 -12.60 1.93
CA ALA A 150 0.75 -13.56 2.88
C ALA A 150 0.57 -14.95 2.25
N THR A 151 1.35 -15.92 2.70
CA THR A 151 1.46 -17.27 2.11
C THR A 151 0.62 -18.34 2.82
N ASN A 152 0.13 -18.07 4.04
CA ASN A 152 -0.64 -19.06 4.78
C ASN A 152 -1.90 -19.47 4.00
N PRO A 153 -2.14 -20.80 3.78
CA PRO A 153 -3.27 -21.33 3.03
C PRO A 153 -4.63 -20.82 3.53
N LYS A 154 -4.76 -20.66 4.84
CA LYS A 154 -5.99 -20.21 5.50
C LYS A 154 -6.54 -18.90 4.92
N LEU A 155 -5.67 -18.01 4.39
CA LEU A 155 -6.13 -16.73 3.81
C LEU A 155 -7.21 -16.93 2.73
N THR A 156 -7.02 -17.91 1.84
CA THR A 156 -7.94 -18.17 0.71
C THR A 156 -8.83 -19.41 0.92
N GLU A 157 -8.76 -20.06 2.09
CA GLU A 157 -9.61 -21.19 2.45
C GLU A 157 -10.82 -20.81 3.31
N GLN A 158 -10.97 -19.51 3.63
CA GLN A 158 -12.12 -18.99 4.39
C GLN A 158 -13.43 -18.95 3.57
N GLY A 159 -13.38 -19.26 2.27
CA GLY A 159 -14.54 -19.23 1.38
C GLY A 159 -14.88 -17.83 0.84
N PHE A 160 -14.07 -16.81 1.12
CA PHE A 160 -14.29 -15.44 0.63
C PHE A 160 -14.03 -15.35 -0.88
N LYS A 161 -14.85 -14.57 -1.60
CA LYS A 161 -14.79 -14.44 -3.07
C LYS A 161 -13.99 -13.24 -3.55
N ASN A 162 -13.63 -12.35 -2.65
CA ASN A 162 -12.93 -11.08 -2.90
C ASN A 162 -11.55 -11.02 -2.23
N VAL A 163 -11.01 -12.16 -1.80
CA VAL A 163 -9.69 -12.28 -1.14
C VAL A 163 -8.76 -13.09 -2.01
N PHE A 164 -7.65 -12.47 -2.41
CA PHE A 164 -6.70 -13.01 -3.38
C PHE A 164 -5.26 -12.91 -2.88
N ARG A 165 -4.37 -13.69 -3.49
CA ARG A 165 -2.91 -13.56 -3.37
C ARG A 165 -2.24 -13.75 -4.73
N VAL A 166 -1.03 -13.21 -4.88
CA VAL A 166 -0.21 -13.36 -6.10
C VAL A 166 1.12 -14.08 -5.84
N VAL A 167 1.25 -14.71 -4.68
CA VAL A 167 2.43 -15.50 -4.27
C VAL A 167 2.05 -16.95 -4.02
N GLY A 168 3.06 -17.84 -3.98
CA GLY A 168 2.87 -19.25 -3.62
C GLY A 168 2.35 -19.42 -2.19
N ARG A 169 1.72 -20.56 -1.93
CA ARG A 169 1.19 -20.92 -0.62
C ARG A 169 2.21 -21.74 0.19
N ASP A 170 2.07 -21.76 1.51
CA ASP A 170 2.94 -22.55 2.40
C ASP A 170 2.83 -24.05 2.16
N ASP A 171 1.67 -24.53 1.71
CA ASP A 171 1.47 -25.94 1.29
C ASP A 171 2.16 -26.30 -0.04
N GLN A 172 2.77 -25.31 -0.71
CA GLN A 172 3.72 -25.50 -1.81
C GLN A 172 5.16 -25.31 -1.32
N GLN A 173 5.42 -24.35 -0.44
CA GLN A 173 6.76 -24.10 0.11
C GLN A 173 7.23 -25.25 1.02
N GLY A 174 6.37 -25.77 1.89
CA GLY A 174 6.70 -26.89 2.78
C GLY A 174 7.19 -28.12 2.03
N PRO A 175 6.45 -28.63 1.03
CA PRO A 175 6.92 -29.71 0.17
C PRO A 175 8.23 -29.42 -0.55
N ALA A 176 8.44 -28.19 -1.05
CA ALA A 176 9.68 -27.82 -1.73
C ALA A 176 10.89 -27.90 -0.79
N VAL A 177 10.76 -27.40 0.45
CA VAL A 177 11.81 -27.52 1.48
C VAL A 177 12.10 -28.98 1.78
N ALA A 178 11.08 -29.81 1.99
CA ALA A 178 11.26 -31.22 2.32
C ALA A 178 11.91 -31.99 1.17
N GLN A 179 11.52 -31.71 -0.07
CA GLN A 179 12.13 -32.30 -1.27
C GLN A 179 13.61 -31.93 -1.40
N PHE A 180 13.95 -30.65 -1.13
CA PHE A 180 15.33 -30.19 -1.12
C PHE A 180 16.16 -30.97 -0.07
N LEU A 181 15.67 -31.09 1.15
CA LEU A 181 16.35 -31.79 2.22
C LEU A 181 16.53 -33.29 1.89
N ALA A 182 15.51 -33.91 1.30
CA ALA A 182 15.59 -35.29 0.84
C ALA A 182 16.66 -35.48 -0.27
N ALA A 183 16.72 -34.57 -1.24
CA ALA A 183 17.74 -34.58 -2.30
C ALA A 183 19.16 -34.40 -1.73
N GLN A 184 19.32 -33.65 -0.66
CA GLN A 184 20.57 -33.51 0.08
C GLN A 184 20.86 -34.72 0.99
N LYS A 185 20.03 -35.77 0.96
CA LYS A 185 20.14 -36.98 1.80
C LYS A 185 20.11 -36.71 3.31
N ILE A 186 19.51 -35.62 3.73
CA ILE A 186 19.31 -35.29 5.13
C ILE A 186 18.35 -36.32 5.75
N LYS A 187 18.70 -36.87 6.90
CA LYS A 187 17.92 -37.92 7.60
C LYS A 187 17.26 -37.41 8.88
N LYS A 188 17.79 -36.36 9.47
CA LYS A 188 17.31 -35.77 10.73
C LYS A 188 17.20 -34.28 10.59
N VAL A 189 16.09 -33.70 11.06
CA VAL A 189 15.80 -32.29 10.99
C VAL A 189 15.23 -31.83 12.33
N ALA A 190 15.70 -30.69 12.84
CA ALA A 190 15.02 -29.92 13.88
C ALA A 190 14.28 -28.78 13.21
N ILE A 191 13.08 -28.48 13.67
CA ILE A 191 12.25 -27.36 13.16
C ILE A 191 12.02 -26.39 14.31
N ALA A 192 12.32 -25.11 14.09
CA ALA A 192 11.95 -24.02 14.98
C ALA A 192 11.17 -22.98 14.20
N ASP A 193 10.08 -22.47 14.77
CA ASP A 193 9.29 -21.39 14.22
C ASP A 193 9.18 -20.21 15.21
N ASP A 194 8.73 -19.05 14.72
CA ASP A 194 8.57 -17.82 15.48
C ASP A 194 7.19 -17.65 16.12
N ALA A 195 6.37 -18.70 16.11
CA ALA A 195 4.99 -18.71 16.60
C ALA A 195 4.04 -17.69 15.94
N THR A 196 4.45 -17.06 14.83
CA THR A 196 3.53 -16.27 14.00
C THR A 196 2.62 -17.21 13.18
N ALA A 197 1.50 -16.69 12.68
CA ALA A 197 0.62 -17.48 11.81
C ALA A 197 1.33 -17.91 10.52
N TYR A 198 2.31 -17.15 10.02
CA TYR A 198 3.18 -17.56 8.92
C TYR A 198 4.17 -18.64 9.35
N GLY A 199 5.00 -18.37 10.36
CA GLY A 199 6.08 -19.27 10.76
C GLY A 199 5.56 -20.63 11.22
N GLU A 200 4.55 -20.66 12.10
CA GLU A 200 3.90 -21.91 12.53
C GLU A 200 3.22 -22.63 11.35
N GLY A 201 2.53 -21.89 10.48
CA GLY A 201 1.84 -22.48 9.32
C GLY A 201 2.80 -23.16 8.37
N LEU A 202 3.87 -22.46 7.98
CA LEU A 202 4.92 -23.04 7.11
C LEU A 202 5.61 -24.23 7.76
N ALA A 203 5.98 -24.13 9.04
CA ALA A 203 6.62 -25.21 9.77
C ALA A 203 5.73 -26.46 9.85
N ASN A 204 4.42 -26.33 9.98
CA ASN A 204 3.48 -27.45 9.96
C ASN A 204 3.45 -28.14 8.59
N GLU A 205 3.50 -27.40 7.49
CA GLU A 205 3.54 -27.97 6.13
C GLU A 205 4.89 -28.66 5.87
N VAL A 206 6.00 -28.07 6.34
CA VAL A 206 7.34 -28.72 6.29
C VAL A 206 7.33 -30.02 7.09
N GLU A 207 6.86 -30.00 8.34
CA GLU A 207 6.78 -31.16 9.22
C GLU A 207 5.98 -32.31 8.58
N LYS A 208 4.79 -32.02 8.08
CA LYS A 208 3.91 -32.96 7.39
C LYS A 208 4.63 -33.65 6.22
N THR A 209 5.33 -32.84 5.41
CA THR A 209 6.02 -33.38 4.22
C THR A 209 7.27 -34.17 4.57
N LEU A 210 8.04 -33.72 5.57
CA LEU A 210 9.21 -34.47 6.07
C LEU A 210 8.82 -35.84 6.61
N LYS A 211 7.72 -35.91 7.40
CA LYS A 211 7.18 -37.18 7.89
C LYS A 211 6.79 -38.11 6.75
N ALA A 212 6.11 -37.59 5.71
CA ALA A 212 5.75 -38.35 4.53
C ALA A 212 6.97 -38.87 3.74
N ALA A 213 8.07 -38.11 3.74
CA ALA A 213 9.34 -38.49 3.11
C ALA A 213 10.22 -39.41 3.97
N GLY A 214 9.78 -39.81 5.17
CA GLY A 214 10.55 -40.68 6.07
C GLY A 214 11.76 -39.97 6.71
N ILE A 215 11.79 -38.64 6.74
CA ILE A 215 12.84 -37.86 7.41
C ILE A 215 12.45 -37.67 8.88
N GLN A 216 13.36 -38.01 9.78
CA GLN A 216 13.13 -37.95 11.22
C GLN A 216 13.14 -36.48 11.69
N ILE A 217 12.07 -36.05 12.36
CA ILE A 217 12.03 -34.79 13.07
C ILE A 217 12.50 -35.04 14.50
N VAL A 218 13.66 -34.50 14.84
CA VAL A 218 14.31 -34.69 16.16
C VAL A 218 13.87 -33.67 17.19
N ALA A 219 13.42 -32.51 16.75
CA ALA A 219 12.87 -31.45 17.63
C ALA A 219 11.86 -30.59 16.86
N ARG A 220 10.85 -30.11 17.56
CA ARG A 220 9.87 -29.12 17.11
C ARG A 220 9.74 -28.06 18.18
N GLU A 221 10.36 -26.92 17.93
CA GLU A 221 10.47 -25.83 18.93
C GLU A 221 9.76 -24.58 18.43
N LYS A 222 9.31 -23.76 19.39
CA LYS A 222 8.75 -22.45 19.13
C LYS A 222 9.55 -21.37 19.84
N THR A 223 9.70 -20.25 19.18
CA THR A 223 10.24 -19.02 19.74
C THR A 223 9.22 -17.89 19.54
N ASN A 224 9.66 -16.68 19.35
CA ASN A 224 8.83 -15.55 18.95
C ASN A 224 9.62 -14.63 17.99
N ASP A 225 8.92 -13.84 17.24
CA ASP A 225 9.44 -12.93 16.22
C ASP A 225 10.39 -11.82 16.77
N LYS A 226 10.45 -11.66 18.08
CA LYS A 226 11.30 -10.68 18.78
C LYS A 226 12.47 -11.32 19.54
N ALA A 227 12.61 -12.65 19.47
CA ALA A 227 13.68 -13.36 20.13
C ALA A 227 15.05 -13.02 19.53
N THR A 228 16.02 -12.75 20.37
CA THR A 228 17.41 -12.48 20.01
C THR A 228 18.39 -13.51 20.58
N ASP A 229 17.95 -14.34 21.50
CA ASP A 229 18.73 -15.45 22.08
C ASP A 229 18.02 -16.79 21.82
N PHE A 230 18.71 -17.69 21.16
CA PHE A 230 18.21 -19.01 20.79
C PHE A 230 18.94 -20.14 21.53
N LYS A 231 19.83 -19.85 22.47
CA LYS A 231 20.66 -20.82 23.16
C LYS A 231 19.82 -21.93 23.81
N ALA A 232 18.73 -21.56 24.49
CA ALA A 232 17.86 -22.53 25.16
C ALA A 232 17.19 -23.51 24.19
N ILE A 233 16.89 -23.11 22.96
CA ILE A 233 16.29 -23.95 21.93
C ILE A 233 17.35 -24.87 21.29
N LEU A 234 18.56 -24.33 21.07
CA LEU A 234 19.63 -25.05 20.38
C LEU A 234 20.38 -26.04 21.26
N THR A 235 20.17 -26.04 22.58
CA THR A 235 20.83 -26.94 23.53
C THR A 235 19.94 -28.08 24.04
N LYS A 236 18.72 -28.19 23.56
CA LYS A 236 17.84 -29.32 23.80
C LYS A 236 18.18 -30.46 22.85
#